data_ada2e60ebdf3c31fec0904cddf383b32
#
_entry.id   ada2e60ebdf3c31fec0904cddf383b32
#
_cell.length_a   1.000
_cell.length_b   1.000
_cell.length_c   1.000
_cell.angle_alpha   90.00
_cell.angle_beta   90.00
_cell.angle_gamma   90.00
#
_symmetry.space_group_name_H-M   'P 1'
#
loop_
_entity.id
_entity.type
_entity.pdbx_description
1 polymer ?
#
loop_
_entity_poly.entity_id
_entity_poly.type
_entity_poly.pdbx_seq_one_letter_code
_entity_poly.pdbx_strand_id
1 'polypeptide(L)'
;MTSKFKVLVLDDEVGIIDSLTVVLKRNGYEVEGVTSPLDAIEKIRNGNYDLLILDFMMEPINGDKVVAKIREFNDELYILLLTGHKDLAPPLETIRALEIQGYCEKNDKFDQLILLVESAIKSIIQMRTIRKFQYGLNKILEAVPKIYQLQPIGNILEGILIEVMYFVNSESAFILVDNTEDMNNMHNSIFKGIGQYNTTIEDFMPMLDHDMMERIGYARTLKQIVRVDNGVIFPLTNNFKQTIGIIYIESDDYEKDIKLLEIYASQAASALNNAFLHRLVNTKNDELNRTYTELKKTYIDTIEALRMTVDAKDEYTCGHSDRVAYFSKRVGKAFQLSEADLDLLSIGGVFHDIGKIGTADDILRKTNKLSNAEYDIIKQHPLKGAHILSALSMFQDVVPLVKYHHEWFDGTGYPEGLAGEDIPFLARILSVADAFDAMTSNRRYRSKLDIDHAKEQLINGSGTQFDAKIVKVFIEEIIDNAAEVIKDIEYTYLGLPRMTIQDKLKP
;
A
#
# COMPACT_ATOMS: atom_id res chain seq x y z
N MET A 1 18.64 45.64 -7.33
CA MET A 1 19.48 46.30 -8.37
C MET A 1 19.48 45.40 -9.59
N THR A 2 18.91 45.87 -10.73
CA THR A 2 18.99 45.09 -11.98
C THR A 2 20.46 45.05 -12.40
N SER A 3 21.07 43.84 -12.37
CA SER A 3 22.44 43.65 -12.86
C SER A 3 22.49 44.10 -14.30
N LYS A 4 23.37 45.07 -14.59
CA LYS A 4 23.57 45.57 -15.97
C LYS A 4 24.16 44.42 -16.78
N PHE A 5 23.59 44.12 -17.96
CA PHE A 5 24.14 43.14 -18.87
C PHE A 5 25.49 43.61 -19.40
N LYS A 6 26.48 42.70 -19.45
CA LYS A 6 27.84 42.99 -19.85
C LYS A 6 28.09 42.51 -21.28
N VAL A 7 28.41 43.47 -22.16
CA VAL A 7 28.61 43.24 -23.59
C VAL A 7 30.07 43.44 -23.94
N LEU A 8 30.67 42.46 -24.61
CA LEU A 8 31.99 42.60 -25.21
C LEU A 8 31.84 42.95 -26.67
N VAL A 9 32.55 43.96 -27.14
CA VAL A 9 32.61 44.33 -28.57
C VAL A 9 34.01 44.04 -29.08
N LEU A 10 34.12 43.21 -30.10
CA LEU A 10 35.37 42.85 -30.78
C LEU A 10 35.31 43.29 -32.24
N ASP A 11 36.17 44.23 -32.61
CA ASP A 11 36.30 44.76 -33.96
C ASP A 11 37.75 45.30 -34.12
N ASP A 12 38.40 45.08 -35.24
CA ASP A 12 39.77 45.59 -35.45
C ASP A 12 39.80 47.13 -35.72
N GLU A 13 38.66 47.73 -36.00
CA GLU A 13 38.47 49.16 -36.16
C GLU A 13 38.06 49.85 -34.83
N VAL A 14 38.99 50.59 -34.21
CA VAL A 14 38.73 51.36 -32.94
C VAL A 14 37.52 52.29 -33.06
N GLY A 15 37.32 52.93 -34.23
CA GLY A 15 36.19 53.86 -34.42
C GLY A 15 34.83 53.19 -34.34
N ILE A 16 34.72 51.90 -34.72
CA ILE A 16 33.47 51.09 -34.61
C ILE A 16 33.24 50.75 -33.14
N ILE A 17 34.31 50.30 -32.45
CA ILE A 17 34.22 50.01 -31.00
C ILE A 17 33.72 51.23 -30.22
N ASP A 18 34.29 52.38 -30.46
CA ASP A 18 33.93 53.61 -29.76
C ASP A 18 32.47 53.99 -30.03
N SER A 19 32.06 53.93 -31.31
CA SER A 19 30.67 54.20 -31.69
C SER A 19 29.65 53.27 -31.06
N LEU A 20 29.92 51.95 -31.10
CA LEU A 20 29.08 50.93 -30.48
C LEU A 20 29.06 51.08 -28.95
N THR A 21 30.20 51.35 -28.33
CA THR A 21 30.30 51.55 -26.89
C THR A 21 29.46 52.71 -26.43
N VAL A 22 29.46 53.84 -27.13
CA VAL A 22 28.62 54.99 -26.80
C VAL A 22 27.15 54.69 -26.90
N VAL A 23 26.74 54.02 -27.99
CA VAL A 23 25.35 53.72 -28.25
C VAL A 23 24.82 52.70 -27.23
N LEU A 24 25.54 51.63 -26.97
CA LEU A 24 25.12 50.58 -26.04
C LEU A 24 25.14 51.07 -24.57
N LYS A 25 26.12 51.88 -24.17
CA LYS A 25 26.13 52.47 -22.81
C LYS A 25 24.94 53.40 -22.57
N ARG A 26 24.50 54.17 -23.60
CA ARG A 26 23.30 55.01 -23.53
C ARG A 26 22.02 54.19 -23.32
N ASN A 27 22.01 52.96 -23.83
CA ASN A 27 20.90 52.01 -23.65
C ASN A 27 21.01 51.18 -22.35
N GLY A 28 21.95 51.52 -21.46
CA GLY A 28 22.04 50.96 -20.11
C GLY A 28 22.90 49.72 -19.97
N TYR A 29 23.62 49.29 -21.01
CA TYR A 29 24.50 48.13 -20.96
C TYR A 29 25.89 48.50 -20.40
N GLU A 30 26.56 47.55 -19.78
CA GLU A 30 27.98 47.63 -19.45
C GLU A 30 28.79 47.12 -20.65
N VAL A 31 29.63 47.95 -21.22
CA VAL A 31 30.30 47.65 -22.50
C VAL A 31 31.79 47.78 -22.37
N GLU A 32 32.49 46.76 -22.86
CA GLU A 32 33.92 46.71 -23.01
C GLU A 32 34.28 46.42 -24.46
N GLY A 33 35.28 47.18 -25.02
CA GLY A 33 35.72 47.01 -26.38
C GLY A 33 37.13 46.46 -26.43
N VAL A 34 37.40 45.59 -27.39
CA VAL A 34 38.73 45.01 -27.68
C VAL A 34 38.97 44.95 -29.17
N THR A 35 40.23 45.14 -29.57
CA THR A 35 40.64 45.07 -30.99
C THR A 35 41.34 43.76 -31.34
N SER A 36 41.79 42.99 -30.31
CA SER A 36 42.51 41.76 -30.49
C SER A 36 41.59 40.53 -30.30
N PRO A 37 41.48 39.65 -31.28
CA PRO A 37 40.77 38.37 -31.14
C PRO A 37 41.23 37.51 -29.97
N LEU A 38 42.54 37.48 -29.69
CA LEU A 38 43.12 36.71 -28.60
C LEU A 38 42.75 37.29 -27.24
N ASP A 39 42.76 38.61 -27.11
CA ASP A 39 42.38 39.31 -25.89
C ASP A 39 40.87 39.09 -25.61
N ALA A 40 40.03 39.09 -26.64
CA ALA A 40 38.61 38.80 -26.51
C ALA A 40 38.36 37.39 -25.96
N ILE A 41 39.08 36.39 -26.49
CA ILE A 41 38.95 34.98 -26.02
C ILE A 41 39.39 34.89 -24.55
N GLU A 42 40.51 35.55 -24.18
CA GLU A 42 41.02 35.56 -22.81
C GLU A 42 40.06 36.25 -21.84
N LYS A 43 39.50 37.41 -22.25
CA LYS A 43 38.51 38.16 -21.45
C LYS A 43 37.22 37.34 -21.24
N ILE A 44 36.74 36.68 -22.27
CA ILE A 44 35.53 35.81 -22.17
C ILE A 44 35.81 34.59 -21.26
N ARG A 45 37.01 34.04 -21.31
CA ARG A 45 37.41 32.90 -20.46
C ARG A 45 37.49 33.28 -18.98
N ASN A 46 37.97 34.51 -18.69
CA ASN A 46 38.23 34.98 -17.32
C ASN A 46 37.13 35.91 -16.78
N GLY A 47 36.17 36.31 -17.59
CA GLY A 47 35.13 37.26 -17.24
C GLY A 47 33.73 36.72 -17.52
N ASN A 48 32.73 37.40 -16.92
CA ASN A 48 31.32 37.07 -17.13
C ASN A 48 30.70 38.06 -18.11
N TYR A 49 30.70 37.74 -19.41
CA TYR A 49 30.01 38.49 -20.43
C TYR A 49 28.71 37.79 -20.80
N ASP A 50 27.66 38.58 -21.08
CA ASP A 50 26.35 38.07 -21.47
C ASP A 50 26.22 38.00 -23.00
N LEU A 51 26.86 38.92 -23.71
CA LEU A 51 26.78 39.07 -25.17
C LEU A 51 28.15 39.43 -25.74
N LEU A 52 28.54 38.78 -26.82
CA LEU A 52 29.66 39.16 -27.67
C LEU A 52 29.09 39.74 -28.99
N ILE A 53 29.51 40.97 -29.33
CA ILE A 53 29.32 41.56 -30.65
C ILE A 53 30.67 41.46 -31.35
N LEU A 54 30.75 40.80 -32.48
CA LEU A 54 31.97 40.36 -33.11
C LEU A 54 32.01 40.73 -34.60
N ASP A 55 33.03 41.38 -35.04
CA ASP A 55 33.28 41.50 -36.49
C ASP A 55 33.62 40.14 -37.08
N PHE A 56 33.09 39.84 -38.26
CA PHE A 56 33.36 38.60 -38.96
C PHE A 56 34.73 38.60 -39.64
N MET A 57 35.15 39.76 -40.22
CA MET A 57 36.37 39.88 -41.01
C MET A 57 37.41 40.62 -40.20
N MET A 58 38.34 39.92 -39.61
CA MET A 58 39.43 40.50 -38.80
C MET A 58 40.76 39.79 -39.07
N GLU A 59 41.85 40.48 -38.87
CA GLU A 59 43.19 39.86 -38.84
C GLU A 59 43.75 39.82 -37.39
N PRO A 60 44.52 38.83 -36.95
CA PRO A 60 44.99 37.66 -37.73
C PRO A 60 44.06 36.47 -37.74
N ILE A 61 42.90 36.54 -37.08
CA ILE A 61 41.95 35.43 -36.93
C ILE A 61 40.55 35.92 -37.24
N ASN A 62 39.88 35.31 -38.20
CA ASN A 62 38.48 35.63 -38.55
C ASN A 62 37.51 35.24 -37.44
N GLY A 63 36.33 35.89 -37.46
CA GLY A 63 35.28 35.75 -36.44
C GLY A 63 34.80 34.31 -36.26
N ASP A 64 34.69 33.49 -37.33
CA ASP A 64 34.31 32.11 -37.27
C ASP A 64 35.25 31.26 -36.37
N LYS A 65 36.56 31.50 -36.49
CA LYS A 65 37.56 30.82 -35.67
C LYS A 65 37.58 31.31 -34.22
N VAL A 66 37.26 32.59 -34.00
CA VAL A 66 37.07 33.14 -32.64
C VAL A 66 35.90 32.46 -31.97
N VAL A 67 34.78 32.39 -32.64
CA VAL A 67 33.59 31.70 -32.13
C VAL A 67 33.86 30.22 -31.85
N ALA A 68 34.50 29.50 -32.78
CA ALA A 68 34.86 28.09 -32.59
C ALA A 68 35.69 27.88 -31.30
N LYS A 69 36.71 28.77 -31.08
CA LYS A 69 37.53 28.69 -29.85
C LYS A 69 36.75 29.03 -28.58
N ILE A 70 35.79 29.98 -28.64
CA ILE A 70 34.94 30.32 -27.51
C ILE A 70 33.99 29.14 -27.18
N ARG A 71 33.41 28.51 -28.18
CA ARG A 71 32.51 27.36 -28.02
C ARG A 71 33.19 26.12 -27.38
N GLU A 72 34.52 25.98 -27.46
CA GLU A 72 35.27 24.96 -26.75
C GLU A 72 35.13 25.04 -25.22
N PHE A 73 34.84 26.21 -24.65
CA PHE A 73 34.75 26.41 -23.20
C PHE A 73 33.53 27.21 -22.72
N ASN A 74 32.80 27.85 -23.63
CA ASN A 74 31.57 28.60 -23.31
C ASN A 74 30.54 28.46 -24.43
N ASP A 75 29.59 27.56 -24.25
CA ASP A 75 28.47 27.31 -25.14
C ASP A 75 27.29 28.26 -24.90
N GLU A 76 27.31 28.99 -23.78
CA GLU A 76 26.20 29.84 -23.31
C GLU A 76 26.30 31.28 -23.80
N LEU A 77 27.46 31.73 -24.15
CA LEU A 77 27.66 33.12 -24.58
C LEU A 77 26.81 33.43 -25.81
N TYR A 78 26.02 34.49 -25.74
CA TYR A 78 25.24 34.95 -26.88
C TYR A 78 26.15 35.72 -27.84
N ILE A 79 26.11 35.38 -29.14
CA ILE A 79 27.04 35.95 -30.14
C ILE A 79 26.24 36.59 -31.27
N LEU A 80 26.53 37.85 -31.54
CA LEU A 80 26.05 38.62 -32.70
C LEU A 80 27.24 38.95 -33.59
N LEU A 81 27.15 38.59 -34.87
CA LEU A 81 28.16 38.97 -35.86
C LEU A 81 27.87 40.35 -36.48
N LEU A 82 28.91 41.12 -36.69
CA LEU A 82 28.90 42.29 -37.56
C LEU A 82 29.58 41.95 -38.89
N THR A 83 29.05 42.43 -40.01
CA THR A 83 29.60 42.20 -41.36
C THR A 83 29.58 43.48 -42.17
N GLY A 84 30.65 43.72 -42.91
CA GLY A 84 30.79 44.96 -43.71
C GLY A 84 29.89 44.96 -44.98
N HIS A 85 29.59 43.78 -45.56
CA HIS A 85 28.75 43.64 -46.75
C HIS A 85 27.99 42.33 -46.76
N LYS A 86 26.80 42.30 -47.34
CA LYS A 86 25.94 41.11 -47.45
C LYS A 86 26.61 39.91 -48.14
N ASP A 87 27.43 40.17 -49.14
CA ASP A 87 28.12 39.15 -49.92
C ASP A 87 29.30 38.50 -49.12
N LEU A 88 29.67 39.08 -47.96
CA LEU A 88 30.73 38.60 -47.08
C LEU A 88 30.15 37.95 -45.80
N ALA A 89 28.82 37.86 -45.70
CA ALA A 89 28.20 37.17 -44.56
C ALA A 89 28.57 35.67 -44.58
N PRO A 90 28.81 35.04 -43.41
CA PRO A 90 29.09 33.61 -43.37
C PRO A 90 27.93 32.81 -43.90
N PRO A 91 28.19 31.64 -44.56
CA PRO A 91 27.16 30.75 -45.01
C PRO A 91 26.21 30.37 -43.85
N LEU A 92 24.93 30.23 -44.11
CA LEU A 92 23.94 29.81 -43.10
C LEU A 92 24.33 28.54 -42.37
N GLU A 93 25.06 27.65 -43.01
CA GLU A 93 25.61 26.41 -42.39
C GLU A 93 26.63 26.75 -41.32
N THR A 94 27.51 27.73 -41.52
CA THR A 94 28.50 28.18 -40.54
C THR A 94 27.82 28.86 -39.35
N ILE A 95 26.82 29.69 -39.57
CA ILE A 95 26.02 30.34 -38.50
C ILE A 95 25.37 29.28 -37.61
N ARG A 96 24.79 28.23 -38.22
CA ARG A 96 24.16 27.12 -37.50
C ARG A 96 25.19 26.26 -36.77
N ALA A 97 26.30 25.91 -37.42
CA ALA A 97 27.31 25.01 -36.87
C ALA A 97 28.04 25.65 -35.67
N LEU A 98 28.17 26.96 -35.63
CA LEU A 98 28.81 27.71 -34.57
C LEU A 98 27.82 28.29 -33.55
N GLU A 99 26.55 27.96 -33.69
CA GLU A 99 25.47 28.45 -32.80
C GLU A 99 25.51 29.97 -32.60
N ILE A 100 25.65 30.72 -33.72
CA ILE A 100 25.59 32.18 -33.73
C ILE A 100 24.13 32.61 -33.79
N GLN A 101 23.74 33.51 -32.91
CA GLN A 101 22.31 33.81 -32.70
C GLN A 101 21.80 34.94 -33.60
N GLY A 102 22.69 35.72 -34.23
CA GLY A 102 22.27 36.75 -35.16
C GLY A 102 23.45 37.43 -35.87
N TYR A 103 23.16 38.15 -36.95
CA TYR A 103 24.12 39.00 -37.64
C TYR A 103 23.50 40.31 -38.02
N CYS A 104 24.34 41.35 -38.14
CA CYS A 104 23.96 42.71 -38.52
C CYS A 104 25.00 43.32 -39.48
N GLU A 105 24.55 44.09 -40.46
CA GLU A 105 25.45 44.81 -41.34
C GLU A 105 26.03 46.07 -40.67
N LYS A 106 27.33 46.34 -40.82
CA LYS A 106 27.97 47.57 -40.28
C LYS A 106 27.39 48.85 -40.84
N ASN A 107 26.75 48.77 -42.02
CA ASN A 107 26.12 49.93 -42.68
C ASN A 107 24.66 50.13 -42.28
N ASP A 108 24.09 49.24 -41.52
CA ASP A 108 22.72 49.36 -41.02
C ASP A 108 22.66 50.53 -40.00
N LYS A 109 21.49 51.14 -39.88
CA LYS A 109 21.27 52.17 -38.86
C LYS A 109 21.43 51.55 -37.49
N PHE A 110 22.11 52.24 -36.57
CA PHE A 110 22.31 51.75 -35.18
C PHE A 110 21.05 51.29 -34.50
N ASP A 111 19.88 51.76 -34.91
CA ASP A 111 18.58 51.34 -34.40
C ASP A 111 18.31 49.82 -34.63
N GLN A 112 18.76 49.27 -35.77
CA GLN A 112 18.62 47.84 -36.04
C GLN A 112 19.51 46.98 -35.13
N LEU A 113 20.75 47.44 -34.88
CA LEU A 113 21.65 46.75 -33.94
C LEU A 113 21.08 46.80 -32.52
N ILE A 114 20.53 47.94 -32.07
CA ILE A 114 19.92 48.07 -30.75
C ILE A 114 18.76 47.06 -30.61
N LEU A 115 17.87 46.95 -31.59
CA LEU A 115 16.77 45.98 -31.61
C LEU A 115 17.25 44.52 -31.52
N LEU A 116 18.35 44.21 -32.25
CA LEU A 116 18.96 42.87 -32.15
C LEU A 116 19.57 42.60 -30.76
N VAL A 117 20.25 43.57 -30.16
CA VAL A 117 20.79 43.48 -28.81
C VAL A 117 19.66 43.32 -27.79
N GLU A 118 18.60 44.11 -27.89
CA GLU A 118 17.43 43.98 -27.02
C GLU A 118 16.77 42.56 -27.13
N SER A 119 16.66 42.08 -28.36
CA SER A 119 16.15 40.70 -28.62
C SER A 119 17.07 39.64 -28.05
N ALA A 120 18.40 39.83 -28.20
CA ALA A 120 19.42 38.97 -27.62
C ALA A 120 19.31 38.92 -26.07
N ILE A 121 19.25 40.08 -25.43
CA ILE A 121 19.10 40.17 -23.97
C ILE A 121 17.82 39.51 -23.49
N LYS A 122 16.72 39.69 -24.23
CA LYS A 122 15.44 39.03 -23.91
C LYS A 122 15.57 37.51 -23.96
N SER A 123 16.26 36.99 -24.99
CA SER A 123 16.53 35.58 -25.14
C SER A 123 17.44 35.04 -24.03
N ILE A 124 18.48 35.76 -23.63
CA ILE A 124 19.36 35.42 -22.53
C ILE A 124 18.57 35.33 -21.22
N ILE A 125 17.70 36.30 -20.93
CA ILE A 125 16.83 36.26 -19.73
C ILE A 125 15.95 35.02 -19.76
N GLN A 126 15.32 34.72 -20.89
CA GLN A 126 14.46 33.53 -21.02
C GLN A 126 15.23 32.25 -20.81
N MET A 127 16.40 32.08 -21.44
CA MET A 127 17.26 30.91 -21.27
C MET A 127 17.71 30.73 -19.83
N ARG A 128 18.16 31.77 -19.16
CA ARG A 128 18.54 31.72 -17.72
C ARG A 128 17.36 31.33 -16.85
N THR A 129 16.17 31.84 -17.14
CA THR A 129 14.94 31.47 -16.41
C THR A 129 14.61 30.02 -16.60
N ILE A 130 14.66 29.52 -17.85
CA ILE A 130 14.38 28.09 -18.16
C ILE A 130 15.39 27.19 -17.44
N ARG A 131 16.69 27.50 -17.51
CA ARG A 131 17.74 26.70 -16.85
C ARG A 131 17.58 26.69 -15.33
N LYS A 132 17.31 27.86 -14.72
CA LYS A 132 17.02 27.92 -13.28
C LYS A 132 15.84 27.01 -12.91
N PHE A 133 14.80 27.08 -13.72
CA PHE A 133 13.62 26.23 -13.49
C PHE A 133 13.91 24.74 -13.67
N GLN A 134 14.66 24.35 -14.71
CA GLN A 134 15.10 22.98 -14.94
C GLN A 134 15.96 22.44 -13.80
N TYR A 135 16.93 23.27 -13.33
CA TYR A 135 17.76 22.92 -12.18
C TYR A 135 16.91 22.68 -10.92
N GLY A 136 15.98 23.60 -10.62
CA GLY A 136 15.08 23.47 -9.49
C GLY A 136 14.18 22.22 -9.61
N LEU A 137 13.65 21.93 -10.81
CA LEU A 137 12.85 20.73 -11.05
C LEU A 137 13.65 19.44 -10.84
N ASN A 138 14.90 19.40 -11.31
CA ASN A 138 15.78 18.25 -11.07
C ASN A 138 16.04 18.03 -9.57
N LYS A 139 16.22 19.10 -8.80
CA LYS A 139 16.34 19.01 -7.35
C LYS A 139 15.07 18.43 -6.69
N ILE A 140 13.89 18.84 -7.15
CA ILE A 140 12.61 18.26 -6.68
C ILE A 140 12.57 16.76 -7.01
N LEU A 141 12.96 16.37 -8.23
CA LEU A 141 12.99 14.96 -8.65
C LEU A 141 13.97 14.10 -7.82
N GLU A 142 15.07 14.68 -7.32
CA GLU A 142 16.01 14.01 -6.41
C GLU A 142 15.47 13.92 -4.97
N ALA A 143 14.73 14.93 -4.51
CA ALA A 143 14.18 15.00 -3.15
C ALA A 143 12.92 14.13 -2.96
N VAL A 144 12.04 14.11 -3.96
CA VAL A 144 10.75 13.41 -3.90
C VAL A 144 10.89 11.92 -3.52
N PRO A 145 11.79 11.11 -4.09
CA PRO A 145 11.91 9.70 -3.70
C PRO A 145 12.24 9.50 -2.23
N LYS A 146 12.97 10.44 -1.60
CA LYS A 146 13.34 10.35 -0.18
C LYS A 146 12.13 10.49 0.74
N ILE A 147 11.21 11.39 0.41
CA ILE A 147 9.98 11.58 1.21
C ILE A 147 8.92 10.51 0.98
N TYR A 148 9.01 9.73 -0.12
CA TYR A 148 8.13 8.59 -0.38
C TYR A 148 8.62 7.28 0.25
N GLN A 149 9.81 7.24 0.86
CA GLN A 149 10.28 6.07 1.58
C GLN A 149 9.44 5.83 2.84
N LEU A 150 9.18 4.55 3.16
CA LEU A 150 8.52 4.15 4.40
C LEU A 150 9.42 4.48 5.59
N GLN A 151 9.08 5.54 6.30
CA GLN A 151 9.82 6.02 7.47
C GLN A 151 8.85 6.70 8.44
N PRO A 152 9.24 6.93 9.70
CA PRO A 152 8.43 7.66 10.67
C PRO A 152 8.03 9.04 10.12
N ILE A 153 6.78 9.45 10.36
CA ILE A 153 6.23 10.72 9.84
C ILE A 153 7.13 11.91 10.23
N GLY A 154 7.69 11.91 11.45
CA GLY A 154 8.60 12.95 11.90
C GLY A 154 9.81 13.15 10.99
N ASN A 155 10.39 12.06 10.47
CA ASN A 155 11.52 12.12 9.55
C ASN A 155 11.11 12.67 8.18
N ILE A 156 9.88 12.32 7.72
CA ILE A 156 9.31 12.85 6.48
C ILE A 156 9.14 14.37 6.61
N LEU A 157 8.56 14.84 7.72
CA LEU A 157 8.36 16.27 7.97
C LEU A 157 9.68 17.04 8.01
N GLU A 158 10.68 16.48 8.70
CA GLU A 158 12.01 17.08 8.78
C GLU A 158 12.68 17.15 7.41
N GLY A 159 12.63 16.06 6.64
CA GLY A 159 13.14 16.03 5.27
C GLY A 159 12.47 17.06 4.36
N ILE A 160 11.15 17.21 4.46
CA ILE A 160 10.39 18.23 3.71
C ILE A 160 10.89 19.64 4.06
N LEU A 161 11.05 19.95 5.35
CA LEU A 161 11.51 21.26 5.80
C LEU A 161 12.93 21.57 5.34
N ILE A 162 13.86 20.63 5.47
CA ILE A 162 15.25 20.82 5.04
C ILE A 162 15.33 21.17 3.55
N GLU A 163 14.62 20.42 2.72
CA GLU A 163 14.64 20.65 1.26
C GLU A 163 13.97 21.98 0.89
N VAL A 164 12.84 22.32 1.51
CA VAL A 164 12.16 23.60 1.27
C VAL A 164 13.02 24.78 1.68
N MET A 165 13.66 24.71 2.85
CA MET A 165 14.58 25.76 3.35
C MET A 165 15.78 25.93 2.42
N TYR A 166 16.30 24.83 1.86
CA TYR A 166 17.39 24.87 0.90
C TYR A 166 17.02 25.62 -0.38
N PHE A 167 15.78 25.49 -0.90
CA PHE A 167 15.32 26.18 -2.11
C PHE A 167 15.34 27.70 -1.98
N VAL A 168 15.05 28.23 -0.80
CA VAL A 168 14.93 29.69 -0.57
C VAL A 168 16.02 30.25 0.35
N ASN A 169 17.02 29.44 0.67
CA ASN A 169 18.10 29.80 1.59
C ASN A 169 17.57 30.36 2.92
N SER A 170 16.60 29.67 3.50
CA SER A 170 15.97 29.99 4.78
C SER A 170 16.68 29.29 5.94
N GLU A 171 16.70 29.92 7.12
CA GLU A 171 17.22 29.31 8.35
C GLU A 171 16.12 28.79 9.28
N SER A 172 14.87 29.19 9.04
CA SER A 172 13.74 28.85 9.92
C SER A 172 12.49 28.54 9.14
N ALA A 173 11.87 27.40 9.47
CA ALA A 173 10.61 26.97 8.89
C ALA A 173 9.85 26.03 9.85
N PHE A 174 8.56 25.92 9.66
CA PHE A 174 7.76 24.89 10.33
C PHE A 174 6.70 24.28 9.42
N ILE A 175 6.27 23.10 9.78
CA ILE A 175 5.19 22.36 9.12
C ILE A 175 4.17 21.93 10.17
N LEU A 176 2.90 22.16 9.87
CA LEU A 176 1.74 21.69 10.63
C LEU A 176 0.92 20.79 9.72
N VAL A 177 0.69 19.54 10.14
CA VAL A 177 -0.11 18.57 9.38
C VAL A 177 -1.27 18.12 10.25
N ASP A 178 -2.47 18.15 9.69
CA ASP A 178 -3.67 17.81 10.41
C ASP A 178 -3.71 16.31 10.74
N ASN A 179 -4.08 15.98 11.97
CA ASN A 179 -4.38 14.60 12.31
C ASN A 179 -5.73 14.24 11.67
N THR A 180 -5.75 13.19 10.86
CA THR A 180 -6.93 12.78 10.06
C THR A 180 -8.17 12.46 10.89
N GLU A 181 -8.03 12.28 12.21
CA GLU A 181 -9.13 11.95 13.12
C GLU A 181 -9.86 13.19 13.68
N ASP A 182 -9.25 14.39 13.63
CA ASP A 182 -9.83 15.63 14.17
C ASP A 182 -9.33 16.88 13.41
N MET A 183 -9.83 17.06 12.19
CA MET A 183 -9.41 18.14 11.29
C MET A 183 -9.64 19.57 11.81
N ASN A 184 -10.40 19.75 12.87
CA ASN A 184 -10.79 21.07 13.40
C ASN A 184 -10.00 21.50 14.62
N ASN A 185 -9.12 20.66 15.15
CA ASN A 185 -8.38 20.95 16.37
C ASN A 185 -6.87 21.05 16.09
N MET A 186 -6.35 22.27 15.98
CA MET A 186 -4.91 22.51 15.73
C MET A 186 -3.99 21.93 16.82
N HIS A 187 -4.49 21.71 18.04
CA HIS A 187 -3.71 21.09 19.12
C HIS A 187 -3.42 19.59 18.86
N ASN A 188 -4.17 18.94 17.98
CA ASN A 188 -3.95 17.56 17.56
C ASN A 188 -3.12 17.44 16.26
N SER A 189 -2.62 18.55 15.73
CA SER A 189 -1.79 18.56 14.53
C SER A 189 -0.41 17.98 14.82
N ILE A 190 0.17 17.30 13.83
CA ILE A 190 1.57 16.88 13.87
C ILE A 190 2.43 18.08 13.47
N PHE A 191 3.36 18.43 14.34
CA PHE A 191 4.22 19.59 14.17
C PHE A 191 5.69 19.18 14.03
N LYS A 192 6.41 19.90 13.18
CA LYS A 192 7.86 19.90 13.15
C LYS A 192 8.34 21.32 12.81
N GLY A 193 9.30 21.82 13.55
CA GLY A 193 9.96 23.08 13.28
C GLY A 193 11.47 22.94 13.18
N ILE A 194 12.12 23.85 12.45
CA ILE A 194 13.58 23.97 12.31
C ILE A 194 13.95 25.45 12.54
N GLY A 195 15.19 25.68 12.96
CA GLY A 195 15.68 27.03 13.29
C GLY A 195 15.03 27.53 14.58
N GLN A 196 14.49 28.76 14.56
CA GLN A 196 13.81 29.35 15.72
C GLN A 196 12.53 28.61 16.13
N TYR A 197 11.97 27.77 15.28
CA TYR A 197 10.77 26.96 15.54
C TYR A 197 11.10 25.53 16.01
N ASN A 198 12.36 25.23 16.32
CA ASN A 198 12.76 23.92 16.81
C ASN A 198 12.32 23.70 18.27
N THR A 199 11.05 23.39 18.47
CA THR A 199 10.41 23.23 19.77
C THR A 199 9.29 22.17 19.69
N THR A 200 8.56 21.95 20.79
CA THR A 200 7.36 21.08 20.82
C THR A 200 6.13 21.86 20.32
N ILE A 201 5.05 21.14 19.97
CA ILE A 201 3.80 21.80 19.54
C ILE A 201 3.18 22.60 20.69
N GLU A 202 3.31 22.11 21.93
CA GLU A 202 2.78 22.76 23.13
C GLU A 202 3.46 24.10 23.39
N ASP A 203 4.77 24.19 23.15
CA ASP A 203 5.54 25.42 23.30
C ASP A 203 5.41 26.33 22.07
N PHE A 204 5.18 25.76 20.91
CA PHE A 204 5.03 26.50 19.65
C PHE A 204 3.69 27.24 19.56
N MET A 205 2.59 26.60 19.94
CA MET A 205 1.24 27.19 19.77
C MET A 205 1.09 28.56 20.48
N PRO A 206 1.64 28.80 21.68
CA PRO A 206 1.61 30.12 22.31
C PRO A 206 2.46 31.19 21.60
N MET A 207 3.41 30.80 20.74
CA MET A 207 4.23 31.73 19.95
C MET A 207 3.48 32.33 18.75
N LEU A 208 2.40 31.67 18.31
CA LEU A 208 1.60 32.16 17.22
C LEU A 208 0.68 33.30 17.70
N ASP A 209 0.86 34.46 17.11
CA ASP A 209 -0.07 35.57 17.33
C ASP A 209 -1.40 35.35 16.58
N HIS A 210 -2.35 36.24 16.84
CA HIS A 210 -3.70 36.13 16.25
C HIS A 210 -3.65 36.29 14.71
N ASP A 211 -2.79 37.19 14.19
CA ASP A 211 -2.67 37.43 12.75
C ASP A 211 -2.12 36.20 12.03
N MET A 212 -1.07 35.56 12.56
CA MET A 212 -0.49 34.33 12.00
C MET A 212 -1.51 33.19 12.01
N MET A 213 -2.28 33.03 13.09
CA MET A 213 -3.35 32.03 13.17
C MET A 213 -4.42 32.24 12.11
N GLU A 214 -4.84 33.48 11.90
CA GLU A 214 -5.81 33.86 10.86
C GLU A 214 -5.25 33.57 9.45
N ARG A 215 -4.00 33.91 9.18
CA ARG A 215 -3.33 33.66 7.89
C ARG A 215 -3.15 32.17 7.62
N ILE A 216 -2.83 31.36 8.63
CA ILE A 216 -2.82 29.90 8.52
C ILE A 216 -4.21 29.40 8.15
N GLY A 217 -5.25 29.89 8.81
CA GLY A 217 -6.63 29.58 8.48
C GLY A 217 -7.02 29.91 7.04
N TYR A 218 -6.62 31.09 6.55
CA TYR A 218 -6.81 31.48 5.15
C TYR A 218 -6.09 30.56 4.17
N ALA A 219 -4.81 30.25 4.43
CA ALA A 219 -4.04 29.35 3.58
C ALA A 219 -4.71 27.97 3.44
N ARG A 220 -5.21 27.42 4.55
CA ARG A 220 -5.95 26.14 4.58
C ARG A 220 -7.25 26.19 3.79
N THR A 221 -8.05 27.24 4.03
CA THR A 221 -9.41 27.34 3.46
C THR A 221 -9.39 27.69 1.97
N LEU A 222 -8.60 28.69 1.60
CA LEU A 222 -8.51 29.17 0.22
C LEU A 222 -7.59 28.28 -0.65
N LYS A 223 -6.76 27.43 -0.02
CA LYS A 223 -5.79 26.57 -0.70
C LYS A 223 -4.82 27.36 -1.56
N GLN A 224 -4.45 28.52 -1.07
CA GLN A 224 -3.57 29.47 -1.75
C GLN A 224 -2.41 29.83 -0.84
N ILE A 225 -1.32 30.26 -1.48
CA ILE A 225 -0.17 30.79 -0.78
C ILE A 225 -0.57 32.09 -0.09
N VAL A 226 -0.19 32.23 1.17
CA VAL A 226 -0.45 33.45 1.96
C VAL A 226 0.89 34.07 2.34
N ARG A 227 1.07 35.36 1.97
CA ARG A 227 2.24 36.14 2.36
C ARG A 227 2.06 36.63 3.80
N VAL A 228 3.15 36.62 4.55
CA VAL A 228 3.27 37.17 5.88
C VAL A 228 4.52 38.09 5.92
N ASP A 229 4.63 38.94 6.93
CA ASP A 229 5.65 39.97 6.97
C ASP A 229 7.08 39.50 6.75
N ASN A 230 7.44 38.35 7.33
CA ASN A 230 8.79 37.78 7.25
C ASN A 230 8.86 36.47 6.48
N GLY A 231 7.85 36.16 5.67
CA GLY A 231 7.84 34.84 4.99
C GLY A 231 6.56 34.48 4.25
N VAL A 232 6.35 33.22 4.09
CA VAL A 232 5.25 32.70 3.27
C VAL A 232 4.68 31.38 3.81
N ILE A 233 3.37 31.23 3.72
CA ILE A 233 2.65 30.00 4.09
C ILE A 233 2.20 29.29 2.83
N PHE A 234 2.60 28.02 2.67
CA PHE A 234 2.17 27.14 1.60
C PHE A 234 1.17 26.10 2.14
N PRO A 235 -0.02 25.98 1.54
CA PRO A 235 -0.95 24.91 1.87
C PRO A 235 -0.43 23.57 1.31
N LEU A 236 -0.44 22.54 2.12
CA LEU A 236 -0.18 21.18 1.70
C LEU A 236 -1.48 20.56 1.16
N THR A 237 -1.66 20.64 -0.13
CA THR A 237 -2.89 20.15 -0.79
C THR A 237 -2.59 18.87 -1.55
N ASN A 238 -3.30 17.79 -1.22
CA ASN A 238 -3.14 16.50 -1.86
C ASN A 238 -3.81 16.43 -3.24
N ASN A 239 -3.63 15.31 -3.96
CA ASN A 239 -4.22 15.08 -5.29
C ASN A 239 -5.76 15.09 -5.32
N PHE A 240 -6.40 14.91 -4.16
CA PHE A 240 -7.86 15.01 -3.98
C PHE A 240 -8.33 16.44 -3.70
N LYS A 241 -7.44 17.42 -3.82
CA LYS A 241 -7.70 18.83 -3.48
C LYS A 241 -8.09 19.06 -2.02
N GLN A 242 -7.65 18.20 -1.10
CA GLN A 242 -7.82 18.40 0.33
C GLN A 242 -6.54 19.00 0.90
N THR A 243 -6.65 20.03 1.72
CA THR A 243 -5.53 20.57 2.47
C THR A 243 -5.31 19.73 3.71
N ILE A 244 -4.15 19.11 3.81
CA ILE A 244 -3.76 18.24 4.92
C ILE A 244 -2.83 18.92 5.91
N GLY A 245 -2.46 20.18 5.66
CA GLY A 245 -1.56 20.94 6.51
C GLY A 245 -1.04 22.18 5.82
N ILE A 246 -0.04 22.80 6.43
CA ILE A 246 0.68 23.97 5.90
C ILE A 246 2.18 23.84 6.14
N ILE A 247 2.97 24.51 5.30
CA ILE A 247 4.38 24.81 5.53
C ILE A 247 4.54 26.33 5.62
N TYR A 248 5.21 26.82 6.66
CA TYR A 248 5.67 28.18 6.77
C TYR A 248 7.18 28.24 6.56
N ILE A 249 7.64 29.22 5.81
CA ILE A 249 9.05 29.47 5.53
C ILE A 249 9.33 30.93 5.78
N GLU A 250 10.33 31.20 6.61
CA GLU A 250 10.81 32.53 6.87
C GLU A 250 11.82 32.92 5.78
N SER A 251 11.47 33.83 4.88
CA SER A 251 12.34 34.29 3.79
C SER A 251 11.77 35.52 3.12
N ASP A 252 12.66 36.49 2.78
CA ASP A 252 12.30 37.68 2.02
C ASP A 252 12.39 37.48 0.50
N ASP A 253 13.11 36.48 0.01
CA ASP A 253 13.39 36.25 -1.43
C ASP A 253 12.76 34.98 -2.02
N TYR A 254 11.56 34.59 -1.53
CA TYR A 254 10.85 33.42 -2.01
C TYR A 254 10.14 33.58 -3.36
N GLU A 255 9.89 34.84 -3.81
CA GLU A 255 9.08 35.11 -5.01
C GLU A 255 9.63 34.49 -6.29
N LYS A 256 10.95 34.42 -6.41
CA LYS A 256 11.64 33.89 -7.60
C LYS A 256 11.45 32.39 -7.77
N ASP A 257 11.21 31.68 -6.66
CA ASP A 257 11.14 30.22 -6.61
C ASP A 257 9.74 29.70 -6.23
N ILE A 258 8.74 30.60 -6.14
CA ILE A 258 7.38 30.30 -5.64
C ILE A 258 6.72 29.12 -6.39
N LYS A 259 6.90 29.02 -7.71
CA LYS A 259 6.35 27.92 -8.51
C LYS A 259 7.00 26.57 -8.20
N LEU A 260 8.31 26.56 -7.92
CA LEU A 260 9.02 25.36 -7.50
C LEU A 260 8.57 24.90 -6.13
N LEU A 261 8.39 25.85 -5.21
CA LEU A 261 7.87 25.60 -3.87
C LEU A 261 6.43 25.06 -3.90
N GLU A 262 5.56 25.59 -4.77
CA GLU A 262 4.21 25.05 -4.98
C GLU A 262 4.22 23.60 -5.43
N ILE A 263 5.05 23.29 -6.44
CA ILE A 263 5.20 21.92 -6.94
C ILE A 263 5.70 21.01 -5.82
N TYR A 264 6.72 21.43 -5.09
CA TYR A 264 7.29 20.65 -4.00
C TYR A 264 6.30 20.45 -2.86
N ALA A 265 5.56 21.49 -2.44
CA ALA A 265 4.52 21.39 -1.41
C ALA A 265 3.40 20.39 -1.80
N SER A 266 3.01 20.39 -3.08
CA SER A 266 2.04 19.43 -3.60
C SER A 266 2.57 17.97 -3.56
N GLN A 267 3.84 17.77 -3.92
CA GLN A 267 4.50 16.45 -3.82
C GLN A 267 4.66 16.01 -2.37
N ALA A 268 5.05 16.92 -1.48
CA ALA A 268 5.13 16.67 -0.05
C ALA A 268 3.77 16.29 0.56
N ALA A 269 2.71 17.00 0.17
CA ALA A 269 1.35 16.67 0.58
C ALA A 269 0.93 15.25 0.12
N SER A 270 1.26 14.89 -1.12
CA SER A 270 0.97 13.56 -1.66
C SER A 270 1.75 12.46 -0.92
N ALA A 271 3.03 12.69 -0.62
CA ALA A 271 3.87 11.76 0.12
C ALA A 271 3.37 11.56 1.56
N LEU A 272 3.01 12.64 2.25
CA LEU A 272 2.42 12.59 3.60
C LEU A 272 1.09 11.84 3.60
N ASN A 273 0.21 12.15 2.65
CA ASN A 273 -1.06 11.45 2.51
C ASN A 273 -0.86 9.93 2.32
N ASN A 274 0.10 9.51 1.50
CA ASN A 274 0.44 8.10 1.32
C ASN A 274 0.97 7.47 2.61
N ALA A 275 1.83 8.17 3.37
CA ALA A 275 2.34 7.69 4.65
C ALA A 275 1.22 7.50 5.68
N PHE A 276 0.26 8.43 5.75
CA PHE A 276 -0.92 8.30 6.61
C PHE A 276 -1.81 7.13 6.22
N LEU A 277 -2.11 6.99 4.92
CA LEU A 277 -2.91 5.87 4.41
C LEU A 277 -2.25 4.53 4.73
N HIS A 278 -0.94 4.42 4.51
CA HIS A 278 -0.21 3.20 4.82
C HIS A 278 -0.27 2.84 6.31
N ARG A 279 -0.09 3.83 7.18
CA ARG A 279 -0.23 3.66 8.63
C ARG A 279 -1.64 3.21 9.02
N LEU A 280 -2.67 3.84 8.45
CA LEU A 280 -4.07 3.48 8.70
C LEU A 280 -4.36 2.04 8.27
N VAL A 281 -3.92 1.64 7.07
CA VAL A 281 -4.08 0.26 6.56
C VAL A 281 -3.42 -0.75 7.49
N ASN A 282 -2.18 -0.48 7.94
CA ASN A 282 -1.48 -1.38 8.86
C ASN A 282 -2.23 -1.50 10.20
N THR A 283 -2.67 -0.38 10.79
CA THR A 283 -3.44 -0.39 12.04
C THR A 283 -4.74 -1.18 11.88
N LYS A 284 -5.46 -1.00 10.77
CA LYS A 284 -6.70 -1.75 10.49
C LYS A 284 -6.46 -3.24 10.25
N ASN A 285 -5.36 -3.60 9.60
CA ASN A 285 -4.97 -5.00 9.43
C ASN A 285 -4.65 -5.67 10.77
N ASP A 286 -3.94 -4.98 11.67
CA ASP A 286 -3.64 -5.49 13.01
C ASP A 286 -4.92 -5.67 13.84
N GLU A 287 -5.86 -4.71 13.79
CA GLU A 287 -7.16 -4.79 14.44
C GLU A 287 -7.98 -5.97 13.89
N LEU A 288 -8.04 -6.12 12.56
CA LEU A 288 -8.72 -7.23 11.89
C LEU A 288 -8.14 -8.59 12.30
N ASN A 289 -6.80 -8.72 12.31
CA ASN A 289 -6.14 -9.95 12.70
C ASN A 289 -6.41 -10.32 14.17
N ARG A 290 -6.43 -9.34 15.07
CA ARG A 290 -6.82 -9.57 16.48
C ARG A 290 -8.26 -10.06 16.57
N THR A 291 -9.19 -9.35 15.95
CA THR A 291 -10.61 -9.72 15.95
C THR A 291 -10.84 -11.11 15.34
N TYR A 292 -10.17 -11.42 14.24
CA TYR A 292 -10.22 -12.74 13.62
C TYR A 292 -9.72 -13.85 14.57
N THR A 293 -8.61 -13.59 15.27
CA THR A 293 -8.03 -14.54 16.21
C THR A 293 -8.97 -14.77 17.42
N GLU A 294 -9.56 -13.70 17.96
CA GLU A 294 -10.54 -13.77 19.05
C GLU A 294 -11.80 -14.54 18.63
N LEU A 295 -12.32 -14.23 17.44
CA LEU A 295 -13.49 -14.94 16.88
C LEU A 295 -13.21 -16.42 16.72
N LYS A 296 -12.06 -16.78 16.15
CA LYS A 296 -11.63 -18.16 15.97
C LYS A 296 -11.50 -18.89 17.32
N LYS A 297 -10.95 -18.23 18.32
CA LYS A 297 -10.87 -18.78 19.66
C LYS A 297 -12.25 -19.02 20.26
N THR A 298 -13.15 -18.06 20.19
CA THR A 298 -14.53 -18.18 20.69
C THR A 298 -15.27 -19.31 20.00
N TYR A 299 -15.08 -19.48 18.68
CA TYR A 299 -15.64 -20.59 17.91
C TYR A 299 -15.19 -21.95 18.46
N ILE A 300 -13.89 -22.12 18.69
CA ILE A 300 -13.31 -23.35 19.23
C ILE A 300 -13.78 -23.61 20.67
N ASP A 301 -13.76 -22.59 21.52
CA ASP A 301 -14.22 -22.70 22.90
C ASP A 301 -15.70 -23.10 22.99
N THR A 302 -16.52 -22.62 22.03
CA THR A 302 -17.94 -23.00 21.93
C THR A 302 -18.11 -24.46 21.55
N ILE A 303 -17.36 -24.97 20.56
CA ILE A 303 -17.37 -26.39 20.18
C ILE A 303 -16.98 -27.26 21.37
N GLU A 304 -15.91 -26.90 22.07
CA GLU A 304 -15.43 -27.68 23.22
C GLU A 304 -16.43 -27.68 24.37
N ALA A 305 -17.06 -26.56 24.70
CA ALA A 305 -18.09 -26.47 25.73
C ALA A 305 -19.32 -27.32 25.40
N LEU A 306 -19.78 -27.29 24.15
CA LEU A 306 -20.89 -28.14 23.70
C LEU A 306 -20.53 -29.63 23.70
N ARG A 307 -19.32 -29.97 23.24
CA ARG A 307 -18.78 -31.35 23.29
C ARG A 307 -18.75 -31.88 24.73
N MET A 308 -18.19 -31.11 25.67
CA MET A 308 -18.17 -31.47 27.08
C MET A 308 -19.60 -31.70 27.65
N THR A 309 -20.58 -30.93 27.17
CA THR A 309 -21.97 -31.07 27.58
C THR A 309 -22.58 -32.41 27.09
N VAL A 310 -22.25 -32.80 25.86
CA VAL A 310 -22.67 -34.13 25.30
C VAL A 310 -22.01 -35.26 26.06
N ASP A 311 -20.68 -35.20 26.30
CA ASP A 311 -19.91 -36.20 27.03
C ASP A 311 -20.41 -36.36 28.48
N ALA A 312 -20.80 -35.29 29.15
CA ALA A 312 -21.34 -35.32 30.52
C ALA A 312 -22.71 -35.99 30.60
N LYS A 313 -23.49 -35.95 29.51
CA LYS A 313 -24.82 -36.59 29.44
C LYS A 313 -24.76 -38.10 29.28
N ASP A 314 -23.82 -38.58 28.47
CA ASP A 314 -23.63 -40.01 28.21
C ASP A 314 -22.15 -40.36 28.42
N GLU A 315 -21.80 -40.75 29.65
CA GLU A 315 -20.42 -41.15 30.02
C GLU A 315 -19.83 -42.25 29.09
N TYR A 316 -20.69 -42.88 28.30
CA TYR A 316 -20.33 -43.96 27.38
C TYR A 316 -19.84 -43.42 26.03
N THR A 317 -20.16 -42.20 25.71
CA THR A 317 -19.75 -41.56 24.44
C THR A 317 -18.35 -40.95 24.51
N CYS A 318 -17.67 -41.05 25.66
CA CYS A 318 -16.31 -40.53 25.78
C CYS A 318 -15.37 -41.18 24.73
N GLY A 319 -14.89 -40.41 23.80
CA GLY A 319 -14.06 -40.84 22.68
C GLY A 319 -14.80 -41.41 21.47
N HIS A 320 -16.09 -41.75 21.57
CA HIS A 320 -16.92 -42.22 20.44
C HIS A 320 -17.04 -41.10 19.39
N SER A 321 -17.53 -39.95 19.80
CA SER A 321 -17.70 -38.79 18.91
C SER A 321 -16.39 -38.38 18.23
N ASP A 322 -15.26 -38.44 18.95
CA ASP A 322 -13.92 -38.13 18.40
C ASP A 322 -13.50 -39.15 17.33
N ARG A 323 -13.77 -40.46 17.59
CA ARG A 323 -13.45 -41.54 16.61
C ARG A 323 -14.35 -41.44 15.38
N VAL A 324 -15.64 -41.18 15.56
CA VAL A 324 -16.59 -40.98 14.44
C VAL A 324 -16.15 -39.79 13.59
N ALA A 325 -15.75 -38.67 14.22
CA ALA A 325 -15.22 -37.52 13.53
C ALA A 325 -13.94 -37.84 12.74
N TYR A 326 -13.02 -38.60 13.35
CA TYR A 326 -11.77 -39.02 12.70
C TYR A 326 -12.05 -39.91 11.48
N PHE A 327 -12.88 -40.97 11.65
CA PHE A 327 -13.23 -41.89 10.56
C PHE A 327 -13.91 -41.15 9.40
N SER A 328 -14.88 -40.29 9.71
CA SER A 328 -15.61 -39.53 8.71
C SER A 328 -14.68 -38.62 7.93
N LYS A 329 -13.76 -37.89 8.62
CA LYS A 329 -12.78 -37.01 7.98
C LYS A 329 -11.80 -37.80 7.10
N ARG A 330 -11.32 -38.96 7.53
CA ARG A 330 -10.40 -39.79 6.75
C ARG A 330 -11.06 -40.32 5.48
N VAL A 331 -12.32 -40.81 5.58
CA VAL A 331 -13.12 -41.22 4.42
C VAL A 331 -13.38 -40.01 3.49
N GLY A 332 -13.71 -38.84 4.03
CA GLY A 332 -13.88 -37.63 3.26
C GLY A 332 -12.63 -37.22 2.46
N LYS A 333 -11.44 -37.38 3.05
CA LYS A 333 -10.16 -37.16 2.34
C LYS A 333 -9.98 -38.12 1.17
N ALA A 334 -10.34 -39.41 1.31
CA ALA A 334 -10.28 -40.39 0.22
C ALA A 334 -11.21 -40.00 -0.94
N PHE A 335 -12.34 -39.38 -0.65
CA PHE A 335 -13.23 -38.80 -1.66
C PHE A 335 -12.76 -37.42 -2.19
N GLN A 336 -11.59 -36.93 -1.77
CA GLN A 336 -11.03 -35.63 -2.18
C GLN A 336 -11.98 -34.45 -1.91
N LEU A 337 -12.68 -34.48 -0.79
CA LEU A 337 -13.57 -33.40 -0.38
C LEU A 337 -12.78 -32.14 -0.02
N SER A 338 -13.44 -30.98 -0.10
CA SER A 338 -12.86 -29.71 0.29
C SER A 338 -12.52 -29.67 1.80
N GLU A 339 -11.55 -28.82 2.22
CA GLU A 339 -11.25 -28.64 3.65
C GLU A 339 -12.50 -28.19 4.44
N ALA A 340 -13.39 -27.41 3.83
CA ALA A 340 -14.66 -27.01 4.45
C ALA A 340 -15.56 -28.22 4.72
N ASP A 341 -15.71 -29.14 3.77
CA ASP A 341 -16.49 -30.39 3.95
C ASP A 341 -15.84 -31.32 4.98
N LEU A 342 -14.50 -31.37 5.01
CA LEU A 342 -13.76 -32.15 6.01
C LEU A 342 -13.95 -31.59 7.42
N ASP A 343 -14.06 -30.29 7.57
CA ASP A 343 -14.37 -29.64 8.85
C ASP A 343 -15.83 -29.90 9.24
N LEU A 344 -16.78 -29.85 8.29
CA LEU A 344 -18.17 -30.24 8.53
C LEU A 344 -18.31 -31.70 8.99
N LEU A 345 -17.58 -32.65 8.38
CA LEU A 345 -17.53 -34.04 8.83
C LEU A 345 -16.97 -34.18 10.25
N SER A 346 -15.92 -33.40 10.56
CA SER A 346 -15.34 -33.42 11.91
C SER A 346 -16.33 -32.90 12.96
N ILE A 347 -16.97 -31.78 12.70
CA ILE A 347 -17.95 -31.18 13.61
C ILE A 347 -19.22 -32.02 13.69
N GLY A 348 -19.70 -32.57 12.55
CA GLY A 348 -20.83 -33.47 12.49
C GLY A 348 -20.60 -34.75 13.31
N GLY A 349 -19.38 -35.33 13.21
CA GLY A 349 -18.99 -36.47 14.02
C GLY A 349 -18.99 -36.20 15.52
N VAL A 350 -18.53 -35.02 15.93
CA VAL A 350 -18.56 -34.58 17.33
C VAL A 350 -19.99 -34.41 17.85
N PHE A 351 -20.88 -33.88 17.02
CA PHE A 351 -22.22 -33.44 17.46
C PHE A 351 -23.38 -34.31 16.98
N HIS A 352 -23.15 -35.40 16.21
CA HIS A 352 -24.25 -36.22 15.67
C HIS A 352 -25.26 -36.63 16.74
N ASP A 353 -24.79 -36.89 17.94
CA ASP A 353 -25.56 -37.40 19.10
C ASP A 353 -25.97 -36.27 20.09
N ILE A 354 -25.73 -35.00 19.83
CA ILE A 354 -26.03 -33.89 20.78
C ILE A 354 -27.51 -33.88 21.23
N GLY A 355 -28.40 -34.33 20.38
CA GLY A 355 -29.84 -34.40 20.70
C GLY A 355 -30.21 -35.40 21.81
N LYS A 356 -29.32 -36.30 22.19
CA LYS A 356 -29.49 -37.19 23.35
C LYS A 356 -29.59 -36.41 24.67
N ILE A 357 -29.13 -35.17 24.73
CA ILE A 357 -29.38 -34.26 25.87
C ILE A 357 -30.87 -34.17 26.21
N GLY A 358 -31.76 -34.18 25.21
CA GLY A 358 -33.21 -34.14 25.38
C GLY A 358 -33.86 -35.48 25.68
N THR A 359 -33.08 -36.53 25.94
CA THR A 359 -33.60 -37.88 26.27
C THR A 359 -33.44 -38.15 27.76
N ALA A 360 -34.45 -38.73 28.39
CA ALA A 360 -34.45 -39.05 29.81
C ALA A 360 -33.34 -40.06 30.15
N ASP A 361 -32.65 -39.87 31.30
CA ASP A 361 -31.54 -40.72 31.72
C ASP A 361 -31.94 -42.15 31.92
N ASP A 362 -33.16 -42.41 32.41
CA ASP A 362 -33.70 -43.77 32.62
C ASP A 362 -33.75 -44.59 31.31
N ILE A 363 -34.01 -43.90 30.17
CA ILE A 363 -34.04 -44.54 28.86
C ILE A 363 -32.62 -44.78 28.34
N LEU A 364 -31.74 -43.76 28.45
CA LEU A 364 -30.35 -43.82 27.98
C LEU A 364 -29.51 -44.83 28.75
N ARG A 365 -29.75 -44.97 30.09
CA ARG A 365 -29.00 -45.84 30.98
C ARG A 365 -29.58 -47.25 31.12
N LYS A 366 -30.70 -47.56 30.44
CA LYS A 366 -31.36 -48.85 30.52
C LYS A 366 -30.46 -49.98 29.99
N THR A 367 -30.28 -51.01 30.78
CA THR A 367 -29.44 -52.21 30.43
C THR A 367 -30.23 -53.31 29.72
N ASN A 368 -31.57 -53.30 29.83
CA ASN A 368 -32.46 -54.27 29.16
C ASN A 368 -32.90 -53.73 27.79
N LYS A 369 -33.48 -54.61 26.96
CA LYS A 369 -34.06 -54.21 25.67
C LYS A 369 -35.06 -53.06 25.85
N LEU A 370 -34.97 -52.05 25.02
CA LEU A 370 -35.89 -50.94 24.96
C LEU A 370 -37.27 -51.40 24.45
N SER A 371 -38.33 -50.88 25.00
CA SER A 371 -39.67 -51.00 24.39
C SER A 371 -39.75 -50.18 23.10
N ASN A 372 -40.73 -50.45 22.25
CA ASN A 372 -40.95 -49.67 21.02
C ASN A 372 -41.16 -48.19 21.33
N ALA A 373 -41.89 -47.83 22.38
CA ALA A 373 -42.09 -46.44 22.78
C ALA A 373 -40.80 -45.75 23.25
N GLU A 374 -39.95 -46.44 24.00
CA GLU A 374 -38.64 -45.94 24.41
C GLU A 374 -37.68 -45.80 23.22
N TYR A 375 -37.73 -46.72 22.27
CA TYR A 375 -36.95 -46.62 21.04
C TYR A 375 -37.39 -45.45 20.16
N ASP A 376 -38.70 -45.18 20.07
CA ASP A 376 -39.24 -44.02 19.34
C ASP A 376 -38.80 -42.68 19.98
N ILE A 377 -38.62 -42.64 21.30
CA ILE A 377 -38.05 -41.48 21.98
C ILE A 377 -36.57 -41.27 21.58
N ILE A 378 -35.80 -42.34 21.51
CA ILE A 378 -34.40 -42.27 21.08
C ILE A 378 -34.30 -41.81 19.63
N LYS A 379 -35.15 -42.32 18.71
CA LYS A 379 -35.19 -41.91 17.30
C LYS A 379 -35.41 -40.41 17.08
N GLN A 380 -35.82 -39.65 18.11
CA GLN A 380 -35.99 -38.23 18.02
C GLN A 380 -34.69 -37.45 18.20
N HIS A 381 -33.56 -38.09 18.64
CA HIS A 381 -32.33 -37.34 18.90
C HIS A 381 -31.76 -36.62 17.67
N PRO A 382 -31.83 -37.13 16.41
CA PRO A 382 -31.34 -36.38 15.26
C PRO A 382 -32.12 -35.06 15.04
N LEU A 383 -33.45 -35.09 15.20
CA LEU A 383 -34.29 -33.91 15.11
C LEU A 383 -34.01 -32.91 16.24
N LYS A 384 -33.88 -33.39 17.48
CA LYS A 384 -33.52 -32.54 18.63
C LYS A 384 -32.12 -31.95 18.47
N GLY A 385 -31.15 -32.72 17.98
CA GLY A 385 -29.79 -32.30 17.70
C GLY A 385 -29.76 -31.22 16.62
N ALA A 386 -30.45 -31.44 15.52
CA ALA A 386 -30.65 -30.45 14.46
C ALA A 386 -31.26 -29.15 15.00
N HIS A 387 -32.29 -29.24 15.86
CA HIS A 387 -32.90 -28.06 16.48
C HIS A 387 -31.91 -27.30 17.40
N ILE A 388 -31.15 -27.99 18.23
CA ILE A 388 -30.14 -27.38 19.09
C ILE A 388 -29.09 -26.64 18.27
N LEU A 389 -28.54 -27.27 17.23
CA LEU A 389 -27.49 -26.69 16.41
C LEU A 389 -28.02 -25.55 15.51
N SER A 390 -29.28 -25.63 15.06
CA SER A 390 -29.89 -24.55 14.25
C SER A 390 -30.04 -23.22 14.99
N ALA A 391 -29.98 -23.21 16.33
CA ALA A 391 -29.97 -22.00 17.13
C ALA A 391 -28.68 -21.18 16.99
N LEU A 392 -27.60 -21.80 16.49
CA LEU A 392 -26.32 -21.18 16.29
C LEU A 392 -26.02 -21.07 14.79
N SER A 393 -25.93 -19.86 14.24
CA SER A 393 -25.69 -19.61 12.81
C SER A 393 -24.42 -20.32 12.28
N MET A 394 -23.41 -20.45 13.14
CA MET A 394 -22.14 -21.10 12.83
C MET A 394 -22.23 -22.61 12.53
N PHE A 395 -23.34 -23.27 12.91
CA PHE A 395 -23.55 -24.71 12.71
C PHE A 395 -24.63 -25.06 11.69
N GLN A 396 -25.13 -24.06 10.94
CA GLN A 396 -26.20 -24.30 9.95
C GLN A 396 -25.84 -25.39 8.94
N ASP A 397 -24.60 -25.40 8.47
CA ASP A 397 -24.13 -26.40 7.49
C ASP A 397 -23.90 -27.80 8.09
N VAL A 398 -23.81 -27.90 9.44
CA VAL A 398 -23.70 -29.18 10.16
C VAL A 398 -25.06 -29.78 10.42
N VAL A 399 -26.11 -28.98 10.48
CA VAL A 399 -27.50 -29.43 10.80
C VAL A 399 -27.94 -30.60 9.92
N PRO A 400 -27.76 -30.61 8.58
CA PRO A 400 -28.17 -31.74 7.76
C PRO A 400 -27.43 -33.07 8.11
N LEU A 401 -26.15 -32.98 8.49
CA LEU A 401 -25.38 -34.17 8.89
C LEU A 401 -25.97 -34.82 10.13
N VAL A 402 -26.23 -33.99 11.15
CA VAL A 402 -26.80 -34.44 12.43
C VAL A 402 -28.23 -34.89 12.26
N LYS A 403 -29.02 -34.25 11.41
CA LYS A 403 -30.42 -34.62 11.18
C LYS A 403 -30.57 -35.96 10.48
N TYR A 404 -29.68 -36.27 9.50
CA TYR A 404 -29.89 -37.37 8.58
C TYR A 404 -28.89 -38.53 8.75
N HIS A 405 -28.06 -38.57 9.78
CA HIS A 405 -27.07 -39.62 9.97
C HIS A 405 -27.67 -41.02 10.25
N HIS A 406 -28.95 -41.11 10.58
CA HIS A 406 -29.69 -42.37 10.75
C HIS A 406 -30.67 -42.66 9.59
N GLU A 407 -30.61 -41.89 8.52
CA GLU A 407 -31.30 -42.32 7.29
C GLU A 407 -30.61 -43.52 6.67
N TRP A 408 -31.39 -44.44 6.16
CA TRP A 408 -30.90 -45.60 5.49
C TRP A 408 -30.97 -45.43 3.98
N PHE A 409 -30.01 -45.97 3.27
CA PHE A 409 -29.90 -45.79 1.84
C PHE A 409 -31.13 -46.32 1.06
N ASP A 410 -31.81 -47.34 1.60
CA ASP A 410 -33.05 -47.88 1.05
C ASP A 410 -34.33 -47.11 1.45
N GLY A 411 -34.22 -46.05 2.24
CA GLY A 411 -35.34 -45.19 2.68
C GLY A 411 -36.11 -45.72 3.90
N THR A 412 -35.66 -46.82 4.55
CA THR A 412 -36.32 -47.39 5.75
C THR A 412 -35.76 -46.78 7.05
N GLY A 413 -34.88 -45.78 6.96
CA GLY A 413 -34.29 -45.08 8.08
C GLY A 413 -35.20 -44.04 8.72
N TYR A 414 -34.62 -43.16 9.51
CA TYR A 414 -35.32 -42.05 10.19
C TYR A 414 -34.41 -40.78 10.23
N PRO A 415 -34.95 -39.58 10.35
CA PRO A 415 -36.32 -39.21 10.76
C PRO A 415 -37.35 -39.06 9.63
N GLU A 416 -36.92 -38.85 8.38
CA GLU A 416 -37.80 -38.50 7.25
C GLU A 416 -37.96 -39.64 6.23
N GLY A 417 -37.13 -40.69 6.29
CA GLY A 417 -37.16 -41.80 5.35
C GLY A 417 -36.59 -41.41 3.97
N LEU A 418 -35.56 -40.55 3.95
CA LEU A 418 -34.86 -40.21 2.72
C LEU A 418 -34.14 -41.41 2.14
N ALA A 419 -34.10 -41.58 0.81
CA ALA A 419 -33.50 -42.72 0.15
C ALA A 419 -32.38 -42.28 -0.84
N GLY A 420 -31.38 -43.14 -0.97
CA GLY A 420 -30.34 -42.97 -1.98
C GLY A 420 -29.57 -41.66 -1.87
N GLU A 421 -29.49 -40.93 -2.97
CA GLU A 421 -28.74 -39.67 -3.06
C GLU A 421 -29.51 -38.48 -2.50
N ASP A 422 -30.79 -38.60 -2.13
CA ASP A 422 -31.54 -37.56 -1.42
C ASP A 422 -30.99 -37.37 0.01
N ILE A 423 -30.31 -38.40 0.57
CA ILE A 423 -29.57 -38.25 1.82
C ILE A 423 -28.28 -37.47 1.54
N PRO A 424 -28.03 -36.36 2.28
CA PRO A 424 -26.79 -35.58 2.10
C PRO A 424 -25.54 -36.43 2.16
N PHE A 425 -24.62 -36.26 1.21
CA PHE A 425 -23.46 -37.14 1.05
C PHE A 425 -22.63 -37.25 2.34
N LEU A 426 -22.40 -36.13 3.03
CA LEU A 426 -21.65 -36.09 4.29
C LEU A 426 -22.39 -36.83 5.41
N ALA A 427 -23.72 -36.83 5.44
CA ALA A 427 -24.52 -37.61 6.40
C ALA A 427 -24.39 -39.12 6.14
N ARG A 428 -24.32 -39.56 4.86
CA ARG A 428 -24.06 -40.96 4.50
C ARG A 428 -22.69 -41.42 4.97
N ILE A 429 -21.64 -40.58 4.88
CA ILE A 429 -20.31 -40.89 5.41
C ILE A 429 -20.37 -41.05 6.93
N LEU A 430 -21.03 -40.08 7.60
CA LEU A 430 -21.18 -40.10 9.06
C LEU A 430 -21.91 -41.37 9.56
N SER A 431 -22.96 -41.79 8.86
CA SER A 431 -23.73 -42.99 9.18
C SER A 431 -22.87 -44.29 9.21
N VAL A 432 -21.97 -44.44 8.22
CA VAL A 432 -21.06 -45.62 8.18
C VAL A 432 -20.04 -45.53 9.33
N ALA A 433 -19.49 -44.38 9.59
CA ALA A 433 -18.51 -44.16 10.66
C ALA A 433 -19.10 -44.39 12.04
N ASP A 434 -20.32 -43.89 12.33
CA ASP A 434 -21.03 -44.13 13.56
C ASP A 434 -21.36 -45.62 13.77
N ALA A 435 -21.91 -46.27 12.75
CA ALA A 435 -22.23 -47.71 12.81
C ALA A 435 -20.99 -48.56 13.08
N PHE A 436 -19.86 -48.27 12.44
CA PHE A 436 -18.61 -49.00 12.67
C PHE A 436 -18.10 -48.80 14.09
N ASP A 437 -18.03 -47.56 14.59
CA ASP A 437 -17.60 -47.33 15.97
C ASP A 437 -18.54 -47.96 16.99
N ALA A 438 -19.87 -47.89 16.73
CA ALA A 438 -20.86 -48.55 17.55
C ALA A 438 -20.71 -50.08 17.61
N MET A 439 -20.22 -50.72 16.57
CA MET A 439 -19.96 -52.16 16.52
C MET A 439 -18.64 -52.55 17.20
N THR A 440 -17.61 -51.74 17.06
CA THR A 440 -16.25 -52.06 17.51
C THR A 440 -15.91 -51.51 18.90
N SER A 441 -16.79 -50.71 19.50
CA SER A 441 -16.67 -50.22 20.88
C SER A 441 -17.44 -51.07 21.87
N ASN A 442 -16.94 -51.21 23.12
CA ASN A 442 -17.68 -51.89 24.17
C ASN A 442 -18.93 -51.07 24.54
N ARG A 443 -20.11 -51.71 24.63
CA ARG A 443 -21.36 -51.10 25.12
C ARG A 443 -21.83 -51.78 26.38
N ARG A 444 -22.59 -51.09 27.25
CA ARG A 444 -23.07 -51.64 28.55
C ARG A 444 -23.80 -52.96 28.47
N TYR A 445 -24.44 -53.24 27.34
CA TYR A 445 -25.27 -54.41 27.08
C TYR A 445 -24.73 -55.31 25.95
N ARG A 446 -23.57 -55.01 25.37
CA ARG A 446 -22.99 -55.82 24.30
C ARG A 446 -21.47 -55.65 24.27
N SER A 447 -20.76 -56.80 24.30
CA SER A 447 -19.31 -56.79 24.04
C SER A 447 -19.04 -56.32 22.61
N LYS A 448 -17.89 -55.65 22.40
CA LYS A 448 -17.43 -55.23 21.06
C LYS A 448 -17.37 -56.42 20.12
N LEU A 449 -17.75 -56.23 18.88
CA LEU A 449 -17.44 -57.15 17.79
C LEU A 449 -15.95 -57.03 17.46
N ASP A 450 -15.36 -58.12 16.99
CA ASP A 450 -14.08 -58.03 16.32
C ASP A 450 -14.22 -57.29 14.98
N ILE A 451 -13.10 -56.84 14.45
CA ILE A 451 -13.07 -55.97 13.24
C ILE A 451 -13.62 -56.74 12.03
N ASP A 452 -13.37 -58.05 11.92
CA ASP A 452 -13.82 -58.87 10.78
C ASP A 452 -15.34 -59.01 10.77
N HIS A 453 -15.96 -59.23 11.93
CA HIS A 453 -17.41 -59.25 12.03
C HIS A 453 -18.05 -57.89 11.78
N ALA A 454 -17.42 -56.80 12.22
CA ALA A 454 -17.89 -55.43 11.89
C ALA A 454 -17.81 -55.17 10.38
N LYS A 455 -16.74 -55.61 9.71
CA LYS A 455 -16.59 -55.56 8.24
C LYS A 455 -17.70 -56.30 7.52
N GLU A 456 -18.01 -57.54 7.96
CA GLU A 456 -19.12 -58.32 7.40
C GLU A 456 -20.47 -57.62 7.55
N GLN A 457 -20.75 -57.00 8.71
CA GLN A 457 -22.00 -56.24 8.92
C GLN A 457 -22.10 -55.01 7.99
N LEU A 458 -21.01 -54.30 7.75
CA LEU A 458 -21.00 -53.18 6.80
C LEU A 458 -21.25 -53.70 5.37
N ILE A 459 -20.62 -54.79 4.95
CA ILE A 459 -20.82 -55.41 3.64
C ILE A 459 -22.28 -55.85 3.48
N ASN A 460 -22.87 -56.52 4.48
CA ASN A 460 -24.26 -56.97 4.44
C ASN A 460 -25.27 -55.80 4.40
N GLY A 461 -24.94 -54.67 5.02
CA GLY A 461 -25.76 -53.45 4.99
C GLY A 461 -25.53 -52.59 3.74
N SER A 462 -24.57 -52.94 2.89
CA SER A 462 -24.23 -52.17 1.69
C SER A 462 -25.39 -52.20 0.66
N GLY A 463 -25.81 -51.02 0.22
CA GLY A 463 -26.94 -50.84 -0.70
C GLY A 463 -28.32 -50.87 -0.03
N THR A 464 -28.38 -51.16 1.27
CA THR A 464 -29.63 -51.12 2.08
C THR A 464 -29.53 -50.05 3.17
N GLN A 465 -28.80 -50.35 4.25
CA GLN A 465 -28.56 -49.34 5.30
C GLN A 465 -27.55 -48.28 4.86
N PHE A 466 -26.50 -48.68 4.16
CA PHE A 466 -25.37 -47.83 3.82
C PHE A 466 -25.18 -47.66 2.31
N ASP A 467 -24.64 -46.52 1.91
CA ASP A 467 -24.17 -46.31 0.54
C ASP A 467 -22.98 -47.24 0.22
N ALA A 468 -23.14 -48.08 -0.81
CA ALA A 468 -22.16 -49.09 -1.18
C ALA A 468 -20.78 -48.48 -1.57
N LYS A 469 -20.79 -47.28 -2.16
CA LYS A 469 -19.55 -46.56 -2.53
C LYS A 469 -18.78 -46.16 -1.28
N ILE A 470 -19.50 -45.67 -0.26
CA ILE A 470 -18.91 -45.24 1.00
C ILE A 470 -18.39 -46.41 1.80
N VAL A 471 -19.17 -47.51 1.88
CA VAL A 471 -18.75 -48.77 2.56
C VAL A 471 -17.44 -49.27 1.97
N LYS A 472 -17.31 -49.30 0.65
CA LYS A 472 -16.08 -49.75 -0.02
C LYS A 472 -14.89 -48.91 0.42
N VAL A 473 -14.97 -47.58 0.31
CA VAL A 473 -13.89 -46.66 0.68
C VAL A 473 -13.59 -46.72 2.19
N PHE A 474 -14.62 -46.87 3.03
CA PHE A 474 -14.45 -47.02 4.47
C PHE A 474 -13.64 -48.30 4.82
N ILE A 475 -13.92 -49.42 4.16
CA ILE A 475 -13.17 -50.67 4.35
C ILE A 475 -11.69 -50.44 3.95
N GLU A 476 -11.46 -49.90 2.78
CA GLU A 476 -10.11 -49.67 2.25
C GLU A 476 -9.31 -48.71 3.16
N GLU A 477 -9.90 -47.62 3.63
CA GLU A 477 -9.20 -46.56 4.36
C GLU A 477 -9.10 -46.78 5.87
N ILE A 478 -10.07 -47.43 6.47
CA ILE A 478 -10.17 -47.59 7.92
C ILE A 478 -9.86 -49.03 8.36
N ILE A 479 -10.54 -50.03 7.77
CA ILE A 479 -10.46 -51.39 8.25
C ILE A 479 -9.18 -52.07 7.79
N ASP A 480 -8.87 -51.99 6.50
CA ASP A 480 -7.67 -52.65 5.93
C ASP A 480 -6.38 -51.94 6.38
N ASN A 481 -6.49 -50.67 6.87
CA ASN A 481 -5.41 -49.91 7.47
C ASN A 481 -5.52 -49.79 9.01
N ALA A 482 -6.22 -50.69 9.68
CA ALA A 482 -6.57 -50.58 11.10
C ALA A 482 -5.35 -50.31 12.04
N ALA A 483 -4.19 -50.91 11.74
CA ALA A 483 -2.99 -50.72 12.55
C ALA A 483 -2.47 -49.24 12.51
N GLU A 484 -2.54 -48.61 11.35
CA GLU A 484 -2.18 -47.19 11.18
C GLU A 484 -3.24 -46.30 11.84
N VAL A 485 -4.51 -46.57 11.60
CA VAL A 485 -5.66 -45.85 12.16
C VAL A 485 -5.65 -45.85 13.69
N ILE A 486 -5.38 -46.99 14.33
CA ILE A 486 -5.27 -47.09 15.79
C ILE A 486 -4.11 -46.22 16.29
N LYS A 487 -2.96 -46.29 15.65
CA LYS A 487 -1.80 -45.50 16.02
C LYS A 487 -2.06 -43.98 15.89
N ASP A 488 -2.74 -43.57 14.82
CA ASP A 488 -3.12 -42.18 14.59
C ASP A 488 -4.12 -41.67 15.65
N ILE A 489 -5.09 -42.51 16.02
CA ILE A 489 -6.08 -42.17 17.07
C ILE A 489 -5.39 -42.06 18.42
N GLU A 490 -4.53 -43.06 18.78
CA GLU A 490 -3.75 -42.99 20.03
C GLU A 490 -2.87 -41.74 20.09
N TYR A 491 -2.19 -41.41 19.00
CA TYR A 491 -1.36 -40.23 18.92
C TYR A 491 -2.19 -38.94 19.00
N THR A 492 -3.33 -38.87 18.32
CA THR A 492 -4.17 -37.66 18.21
C THR A 492 -4.99 -37.41 19.47
N TYR A 493 -5.47 -38.44 20.16
CA TYR A 493 -6.46 -38.32 21.23
C TYR A 493 -6.05 -38.92 22.59
N LEU A 494 -5.09 -39.88 22.65
CA LEU A 494 -4.71 -40.57 23.88
C LEU A 494 -3.27 -40.36 24.32
N GLY A 495 -2.39 -39.90 23.48
CA GLY A 495 -0.93 -39.85 23.71
C GLY A 495 -0.35 -38.51 24.14
N LEU A 496 -1.13 -37.46 24.16
CA LEU A 496 -0.70 -36.14 24.67
C LEU A 496 -1.57 -35.75 25.87
N PRO A 497 -1.00 -35.11 26.91
CA PRO A 497 -1.81 -34.30 27.79
C PRO A 497 -2.55 -33.34 26.85
N ARG A 498 -3.88 -33.50 26.70
CA ARG A 498 -4.78 -32.77 25.81
C ARG A 498 -4.09 -31.52 25.26
N MET A 499 -3.37 -31.62 24.14
CA MET A 499 -2.90 -30.46 23.42
C MET A 499 -4.17 -29.71 23.05
N THR A 500 -4.42 -28.67 23.79
CA THR A 500 -5.50 -27.76 23.50
C THR A 500 -5.30 -27.34 22.04
N ILE A 501 -6.38 -27.18 21.32
CA ILE A 501 -6.40 -26.65 19.92
C ILE A 501 -5.53 -25.37 19.80
N GLN A 502 -5.23 -24.70 20.92
CA GLN A 502 -4.23 -23.62 21.06
C GLN A 502 -2.81 -23.98 20.61
N ASP A 503 -2.37 -25.26 20.77
CA ASP A 503 -1.01 -25.65 20.37
C ASP A 503 -0.87 -25.90 18.86
N LYS A 504 -1.99 -26.11 18.14
CA LYS A 504 -2.03 -26.17 16.67
C LYS A 504 -2.13 -24.78 16.00
N LEU A 505 -2.25 -23.70 16.78
CA LEU A 505 -2.39 -22.32 16.30
C LEU A 505 -1.11 -21.49 16.43
N LYS A 506 0.03 -22.11 16.79
CA LYS A 506 1.33 -21.42 16.67
C LYS A 506 1.75 -21.39 15.21
N PRO A 507 2.18 -20.20 14.71
CA PRO A 507 2.56 -19.98 13.33
C PRO A 507 3.73 -20.85 12.89
#